data_ad0cafa74ee59b40d219f757366e97d9
#
_entry.id   ad0cafa74ee59b40d219f757366e97d9
#
_cell.length_a   1.000
_cell.length_b   1.000
_cell.length_c   1.000
_cell.angle_alpha   90.00
_cell.angle_beta   90.00
_cell.angle_gamma   90.00
#
_symmetry.space_group_name_H-M   'P 1'
#
loop_
_entity.id
_entity.type
_entity.pdbx_description
1 polymer ?
#
loop_
_entity_poly.entity_id
_entity_poly.type
_entity_poly.pdbx_seq_one_letter_code
_entity_poly.pdbx_strand_id
1 'polypeptide(L)'
;MTAILLTGFMGAGKTTVGRLLAARLDRPHLDLDEVITTQIGCSIQHFFENEGEQAFRQLETALLTEMIQQEAVLSTGGGIITRPENRQLLAKEKVIYLAATPEVFLTRIQSDEKNKRPLAVEKTAEELTALYLERQAWYEATAQLTILTDNKTPAMIVSEIIQEMGDDL
;
A
#
# COMPACT_ATOMS: atom_id res chain seq x y z
N MET A 1 10.21 18.62 -2.78
CA MET A 1 9.93 17.33 -3.43
C MET A 1 9.14 16.49 -2.46
N THR A 2 8.18 15.76 -2.93
CA THR A 2 7.23 15.00 -2.11
C THR A 2 7.43 13.49 -2.31
N ALA A 3 6.90 12.69 -1.41
CA ALA A 3 6.94 11.24 -1.55
C ALA A 3 6.22 10.75 -2.81
N ILE A 4 6.68 9.63 -3.35
CA ILE A 4 5.97 8.83 -4.34
C ILE A 4 5.31 7.69 -3.56
N LEU A 5 3.99 7.60 -3.61
CA LEU A 5 3.24 6.65 -2.80
C LEU A 5 2.75 5.47 -3.64
N LEU A 6 2.91 4.27 -3.10
CA LEU A 6 2.33 3.05 -3.67
C LEU A 6 1.13 2.63 -2.83
N THR A 7 -0.02 2.57 -3.46
CA THR A 7 -1.27 2.07 -2.86
C THR A 7 -1.73 0.79 -3.54
N GLY A 8 -2.60 0.07 -2.92
CA GLY A 8 -3.16 -1.16 -3.44
C GLY A 8 -3.58 -2.11 -2.33
N PHE A 9 -4.37 -3.11 -2.71
CA PHE A 9 -4.85 -4.12 -1.78
C PHE A 9 -3.69 -4.96 -1.22
N MET A 10 -3.92 -5.69 -0.15
CA MET A 10 -2.93 -6.65 0.36
C MET A 10 -2.56 -7.66 -0.75
N GLY A 11 -1.29 -8.03 -0.85
CA GLY A 11 -0.80 -8.91 -1.91
C GLY A 11 -0.57 -8.24 -3.28
N ALA A 12 -0.73 -6.92 -3.40
CA ALA A 12 -0.45 -6.19 -4.64
C ALA A 12 1.05 -6.06 -4.98
N GLY A 13 1.93 -6.29 -3.99
CA GLY A 13 3.39 -6.22 -4.19
C GLY A 13 4.00 -4.84 -3.93
N LYS A 14 3.32 -3.99 -3.17
CA LYS A 14 3.75 -2.61 -2.88
C LYS A 14 5.17 -2.51 -2.31
N THR A 15 5.51 -3.33 -1.33
CA THR A 15 6.83 -3.30 -0.70
C THR A 15 7.94 -3.71 -1.67
N THR A 16 7.74 -4.78 -2.42
CA THR A 16 8.73 -5.27 -3.41
C THR A 16 8.93 -4.26 -4.54
N VAL A 17 7.85 -3.77 -5.13
CA VAL A 17 7.88 -2.76 -6.18
C VAL A 17 8.45 -1.44 -5.63
N GLY A 18 8.07 -1.06 -4.43
CA GLY A 18 8.55 0.16 -3.77
C GLY A 18 10.07 0.17 -3.57
N ARG A 19 10.64 -0.93 -3.07
CA ARG A 19 12.10 -1.06 -2.92
C ARG A 19 12.84 -0.95 -4.26
N LEU A 20 12.31 -1.60 -5.29
CA LEU A 20 12.92 -1.58 -6.60
C LEU A 20 12.80 -0.21 -7.28
N LEU A 21 11.64 0.44 -7.16
CA LEU A 21 11.42 1.80 -7.66
C LEU A 21 12.34 2.81 -6.96
N ALA A 22 12.43 2.73 -5.64
CA ALA A 22 13.31 3.58 -4.84
C ALA A 22 14.77 3.46 -5.26
N ALA A 23 15.26 2.22 -5.46
CA ALA A 23 16.60 1.97 -5.95
C ALA A 23 16.84 2.55 -7.36
N ARG A 24 15.84 2.51 -8.24
CA ARG A 24 15.95 3.08 -9.60
C ARG A 24 15.94 4.62 -9.61
N LEU A 25 15.31 5.24 -8.62
CA LEU A 25 15.22 6.70 -8.48
C LEU A 25 16.29 7.29 -7.55
N ASP A 26 17.16 6.45 -6.99
CA ASP A 26 18.15 6.83 -5.98
C ASP A 26 17.52 7.55 -4.77
N ARG A 27 16.37 7.01 -4.30
CA ARG A 27 15.62 7.52 -3.15
C ARG A 27 15.49 6.45 -2.07
N PRO A 28 15.32 6.81 -0.79
CA PRO A 28 14.99 5.84 0.25
C PRO A 28 13.62 5.21 0.02
N HIS A 29 13.49 3.94 0.41
CA HIS A 29 12.21 3.25 0.51
C HIS A 29 11.74 3.26 1.96
N LEU A 30 10.50 3.64 2.16
CA LEU A 30 9.80 3.60 3.45
C LEU A 30 8.57 2.70 3.32
N ASP A 31 8.38 1.83 4.30
CA ASP A 31 7.16 1.03 4.42
C ASP A 31 6.38 1.50 5.65
N LEU A 32 5.16 1.99 5.44
CA LEU A 32 4.35 2.55 6.52
C LEU A 32 4.06 1.53 7.62
N ASP A 33 3.81 0.27 7.26
CA ASP A 33 3.58 -0.80 8.23
C ASP A 33 4.83 -1.09 9.07
N GLU A 34 6.03 -1.05 8.46
CA GLU A 34 7.31 -1.19 9.19
C GLU A 34 7.54 -0.03 10.15
N VAL A 35 7.24 1.21 9.72
CA VAL A 35 7.36 2.40 10.57
C VAL A 35 6.40 2.32 11.75
N ILE A 36 5.15 1.94 11.51
CA ILE A 36 4.15 1.73 12.57
C ILE A 36 4.64 0.67 13.55
N THR A 37 5.06 -0.49 13.07
CA THR A 37 5.54 -1.62 13.90
C THR A 37 6.71 -1.19 14.77
N THR A 38 7.64 -0.42 14.24
CA THR A 38 8.78 0.13 15.01
C THR A 38 8.31 1.08 16.09
N GLN A 39 7.36 1.95 15.80
CA GLN A 39 6.86 2.96 16.76
C GLN A 39 6.06 2.34 17.90
N ILE A 40 5.19 1.35 17.59
CA ILE A 40 4.35 0.71 18.61
C ILE A 40 5.10 -0.37 19.41
N GLY A 41 6.22 -0.86 18.92
CA GLY A 41 7.04 -1.90 19.56
C GLY A 41 6.43 -3.30 19.61
N CYS A 42 5.40 -3.56 18.81
CA CYS A 42 4.72 -4.86 18.70
C CYS A 42 4.20 -5.07 17.26
N SER A 43 3.65 -6.25 16.99
CA SER A 43 3.01 -6.52 15.69
C SER A 43 1.73 -5.70 15.52
N ILE A 44 1.36 -5.41 14.28
CA ILE A 44 0.10 -4.75 13.93
C ILE A 44 -1.09 -5.57 14.46
N GLN A 45 -1.05 -6.89 14.32
CA GLN A 45 -2.09 -7.77 14.84
C GLN A 45 -2.27 -7.60 16.36
N HIS A 46 -1.19 -7.60 17.11
CA HIS A 46 -1.22 -7.42 18.57
C HIS A 46 -1.80 -6.05 18.95
N PHE A 47 -1.43 -5.00 18.22
CA PHE A 47 -1.98 -3.67 18.42
C PHE A 47 -3.51 -3.63 18.15
N PHE A 48 -3.98 -4.24 17.07
CA PHE A 48 -5.41 -4.37 16.76
C PHE A 48 -6.19 -5.08 17.88
N GLU A 49 -5.64 -6.17 18.41
CA GLU A 49 -6.28 -6.95 19.48
C GLU A 49 -6.41 -6.16 20.79
N ASN A 50 -5.44 -5.31 21.11
CA ASN A 50 -5.40 -4.57 22.37
C ASN A 50 -6.01 -3.17 22.29
N GLU A 51 -5.72 -2.44 21.22
CA GLU A 51 -6.10 -1.02 21.08
C GLU A 51 -7.25 -0.79 20.08
N GLY A 52 -7.54 -1.78 19.23
CA GLY A 52 -8.59 -1.73 18.22
C GLY A 52 -8.20 -1.08 16.91
N GLU A 53 -9.04 -1.26 15.90
CA GLU A 53 -8.81 -0.76 14.54
C GLU A 53 -8.80 0.77 14.48
N GLN A 54 -9.67 1.44 15.23
CA GLN A 54 -9.77 2.90 15.21
C GLN A 54 -8.45 3.57 15.68
N ALA A 55 -7.87 3.06 16.76
CA ALA A 55 -6.59 3.57 17.27
C ALA A 55 -5.47 3.34 16.25
N PHE A 56 -5.44 2.18 15.60
CA PHE A 56 -4.50 1.90 14.52
C PHE A 56 -4.65 2.88 13.34
N ARG A 57 -5.87 3.13 12.88
CA ARG A 57 -6.14 4.04 11.77
C ARG A 57 -5.79 5.50 12.10
N GLN A 58 -5.93 5.92 13.34
CA GLN A 58 -5.48 7.25 13.79
C GLN A 58 -3.97 7.38 13.72
N LEU A 59 -3.24 6.37 14.20
CA LEU A 59 -1.78 6.33 14.12
C LEU A 59 -1.28 6.28 12.68
N GLU A 60 -1.90 5.44 11.85
CA GLU A 60 -1.61 5.33 10.42
C GLU A 60 -1.76 6.69 9.71
N THR A 61 -2.84 7.43 9.98
CA THR A 61 -3.06 8.77 9.42
C THR A 61 -2.01 9.77 9.87
N ALA A 62 -1.65 9.77 11.15
CA ALA A 62 -0.63 10.66 11.68
C ALA A 62 0.74 10.43 11.03
N LEU A 63 1.16 9.17 10.94
CA LEU A 63 2.42 8.79 10.30
C LEU A 63 2.41 9.05 8.78
N LEU A 64 1.30 8.78 8.10
CA LEU A 64 1.16 9.12 6.68
C LEU A 64 1.40 10.62 6.47
N THR A 65 0.77 11.48 7.28
CA THR A 65 0.89 12.94 7.19
C THR A 65 2.34 13.42 7.34
N GLU A 66 3.10 12.78 8.22
CA GLU A 66 4.53 13.06 8.42
C GLU A 66 5.38 12.57 7.24
N MET A 67 5.12 11.33 6.77
CA MET A 67 5.97 10.66 5.80
C MET A 67 5.80 11.20 4.37
N ILE A 68 4.63 11.73 4.00
CA ILE A 68 4.42 12.32 2.67
C ILE A 68 5.30 13.56 2.41
N GLN A 69 5.86 14.15 3.46
CA GLN A 69 6.78 15.30 3.35
C GLN A 69 8.22 14.88 3.03
N GLN A 70 8.52 13.59 3.06
CA GLN A 70 9.86 13.08 2.82
C GLN A 70 10.09 12.79 1.34
N GLU A 71 11.30 13.02 0.85
CA GLU A 71 11.69 12.64 -0.51
C GLU A 71 12.02 11.14 -0.57
N ALA A 72 10.97 10.31 -0.66
CA ALA A 72 11.07 8.86 -0.56
C ALA A 72 10.05 8.18 -1.47
N VAL A 73 10.24 6.88 -1.69
CA VAL A 73 9.18 5.99 -2.17
C VAL A 73 8.52 5.34 -0.96
N LEU A 74 7.24 5.57 -0.78
CA LEU A 74 6.47 5.13 0.38
C LEU A 74 5.49 4.02 -0.01
N SER A 75 5.66 2.83 0.53
CA SER A 75 4.66 1.76 0.45
C SER A 75 3.65 1.90 1.59
N THR A 76 2.37 2.00 1.25
CA THR A 76 1.28 2.16 2.23
C THR A 76 0.66 0.82 2.60
N GLY A 77 -0.08 0.77 3.70
CA GLY A 77 -0.95 -0.36 4.02
C GLY A 77 -2.21 -0.39 3.14
N GLY A 78 -2.80 -1.58 2.97
CA GLY A 78 -3.98 -1.76 2.12
C GLY A 78 -5.22 -0.99 2.61
N GLY A 79 -5.32 -0.74 3.90
CA GLY A 79 -6.43 0.00 4.51
C GLY A 79 -6.25 1.52 4.57
N ILE A 80 -5.18 2.06 4.02
CA ILE A 80 -4.89 3.51 4.05
C ILE A 80 -6.04 4.36 3.48
N ILE A 81 -6.76 3.84 2.50
CA ILE A 81 -7.84 4.54 1.81
C ILE A 81 -9.19 4.48 2.55
N THR A 82 -9.32 3.75 3.66
CA THR A 82 -10.58 3.60 4.37
C THR A 82 -11.05 4.89 5.03
N ARG A 83 -10.12 5.74 5.48
CA ARG A 83 -10.44 7.03 6.07
C ARG A 83 -10.56 8.14 5.01
N PRO A 84 -11.64 8.94 5.04
CA PRO A 84 -11.81 10.07 4.13
C PRO A 84 -10.64 11.07 4.17
N GLU A 85 -10.07 11.31 5.35
CA GLU A 85 -8.93 12.21 5.55
C GLU A 85 -7.71 11.75 4.77
N ASN A 86 -7.42 10.45 4.80
CA ASN A 86 -6.31 9.87 4.04
C ASN A 86 -6.55 10.01 2.54
N ARG A 87 -7.78 9.76 2.06
CA ARG A 87 -8.10 9.94 0.64
C ARG A 87 -7.90 11.38 0.17
N GLN A 88 -8.25 12.35 1.01
CA GLN A 88 -8.02 13.77 0.70
C GLN A 88 -6.53 14.14 0.66
N LEU A 89 -5.71 13.54 1.52
CA LEU A 89 -4.26 13.68 1.48
C LEU A 89 -3.69 13.05 0.20
N LEU A 90 -4.00 11.78 -0.02
CA LEU A 90 -3.49 11.01 -1.17
C LEU A 90 -3.84 11.65 -2.51
N ALA A 91 -5.04 12.20 -2.67
CA ALA A 91 -5.47 12.81 -3.93
C ALA A 91 -4.63 14.04 -4.36
N LYS A 92 -3.80 14.57 -3.46
CA LYS A 92 -2.91 15.72 -3.72
C LYS A 92 -1.45 15.30 -3.97
N GLU A 93 -1.15 14.03 -3.77
CA GLU A 93 0.20 13.48 -3.82
C GLU A 93 0.42 12.61 -5.07
N LYS A 94 1.67 12.25 -5.33
CA LYS A 94 2.04 11.34 -6.42
C LYS A 94 1.73 9.90 -6.02
N VAL A 95 0.52 9.44 -6.30
CA VAL A 95 0.03 8.12 -5.93
C VAL A 95 -0.02 7.20 -7.14
N ILE A 96 0.62 6.04 -7.02
CA ILE A 96 0.58 4.94 -7.97
C ILE A 96 -0.22 3.80 -7.34
N TYR A 97 -1.34 3.45 -7.96
CA TYR A 97 -2.14 2.31 -7.54
C TYR A 97 -1.69 1.03 -8.25
N LEU A 98 -1.24 0.07 -7.46
CA LEU A 98 -0.92 -1.28 -7.94
C LEU A 98 -2.17 -2.16 -7.87
N ALA A 99 -2.83 -2.33 -9.00
CA ALA A 99 -4.03 -3.12 -9.13
C ALA A 99 -3.69 -4.59 -9.43
N ALA A 100 -4.54 -5.51 -8.98
CA ALA A 100 -4.49 -6.92 -9.34
C ALA A 100 -5.90 -7.47 -9.45
N THR A 101 -6.10 -8.51 -10.27
CA THR A 101 -7.38 -9.23 -10.26
C THR A 101 -7.56 -9.99 -8.94
N PRO A 102 -8.81 -10.27 -8.51
CA PRO A 102 -9.07 -11.01 -7.29
C PRO A 102 -8.32 -12.34 -7.20
N GLU A 103 -8.23 -13.08 -8.30
CA GLU A 103 -7.53 -14.36 -8.37
C GLU A 103 -6.04 -14.21 -8.06
N VAL A 104 -5.41 -13.16 -8.58
CA VAL A 104 -3.98 -12.91 -8.39
C VAL A 104 -3.68 -12.49 -6.94
N PHE A 105 -4.42 -11.54 -6.36
CA PHE A 105 -4.12 -11.15 -4.97
C PHE A 105 -4.45 -12.28 -3.97
N LEU A 106 -5.50 -13.06 -4.19
CA LEU A 106 -5.81 -14.22 -3.34
C LEU A 106 -4.67 -15.25 -3.36
N THR A 107 -4.16 -15.57 -4.54
CA THR A 107 -2.99 -16.46 -4.68
C THR A 107 -1.77 -15.93 -3.93
N ARG A 108 -1.48 -14.64 -4.05
CA ARG A 108 -0.35 -13.98 -3.37
C ARG A 108 -0.51 -13.99 -1.85
N ILE A 109 -1.70 -13.73 -1.33
CA ILE A 109 -2.00 -13.76 0.11
C ILE A 109 -1.83 -15.17 0.67
N GLN A 110 -2.35 -16.18 -0.02
CA GLN A 110 -2.26 -17.58 0.41
C GLN A 110 -0.82 -18.12 0.41
N SER A 111 0.02 -17.65 -0.51
CA SER A 111 1.43 -18.07 -0.60
C SER A 111 2.35 -17.33 0.38
N ASP A 112 1.93 -16.22 0.97
CA ASP A 112 2.71 -15.42 1.92
C ASP A 112 2.47 -15.87 3.38
N GLU A 113 2.98 -17.05 3.73
CA GLU A 113 2.88 -17.59 5.10
C GLU A 113 3.66 -16.77 6.14
N LYS A 114 4.65 -15.98 5.72
CA LYS A 114 5.53 -15.23 6.62
C LYS A 114 4.94 -13.90 7.10
N ASN A 115 4.07 -13.29 6.30
CA ASN A 115 3.47 -11.98 6.57
C ASN A 115 1.94 -12.09 6.70
N LYS A 116 1.48 -12.95 7.61
CA LYS A 116 0.05 -13.06 7.91
C LYS A 116 -0.51 -11.71 8.34
N ARG A 117 -1.41 -11.18 7.52
CA ARG A 117 -2.08 -9.92 7.80
C ARG A 117 -3.36 -10.17 8.60
N PRO A 118 -3.72 -9.33 9.59
CA PRO A 118 -4.87 -9.58 10.47
C PRO A 118 -6.16 -9.86 9.69
N LEU A 119 -6.46 -9.07 8.66
CA LEU A 119 -7.67 -9.24 7.84
C LEU A 119 -7.63 -10.50 6.96
N ALA A 120 -6.46 -10.95 6.51
CA ALA A 120 -6.33 -12.15 5.69
C ALA A 120 -6.45 -13.44 6.50
N VAL A 121 -6.13 -13.42 7.79
CA VAL A 121 -6.24 -14.58 8.68
C VAL A 121 -7.69 -14.88 9.05
N GLU A 122 -8.53 -13.85 9.18
CA GLU A 122 -9.89 -13.95 9.69
C GLU A 122 -10.95 -14.07 8.58
N LYS A 123 -10.60 -13.80 7.31
CA LYS A 123 -11.56 -13.69 6.21
C LYS A 123 -11.45 -14.83 5.20
N THR A 124 -12.59 -15.24 4.65
CA THR A 124 -12.67 -16.16 3.51
C THR A 124 -12.28 -15.45 2.20
N ALA A 125 -12.09 -16.24 1.12
CA ALA A 125 -11.80 -15.70 -0.21
C ALA A 125 -12.93 -14.77 -0.72
N GLU A 126 -14.19 -15.14 -0.46
CA GLU A 126 -15.35 -14.31 -0.83
C GLU A 126 -15.37 -12.99 -0.05
N GLU A 127 -15.08 -13.02 1.25
CA GLU A 127 -15.02 -11.83 2.10
C GLU A 127 -13.88 -10.91 1.70
N LEU A 128 -12.71 -11.45 1.35
CA LEU A 128 -11.57 -10.68 0.84
C LEU A 128 -11.89 -10.05 -0.52
N THR A 129 -12.55 -10.77 -1.41
CA THR A 129 -12.98 -10.25 -2.71
C THR A 129 -14.00 -9.11 -2.54
N ALA A 130 -14.97 -9.26 -1.65
CA ALA A 130 -15.94 -8.20 -1.35
C ALA A 130 -15.25 -6.94 -0.78
N LEU A 131 -14.28 -7.13 0.12
CA LEU A 131 -13.48 -6.04 0.68
C LEU A 131 -12.66 -5.32 -0.40
N TYR A 132 -12.06 -6.08 -1.32
CA TYR A 132 -11.34 -5.53 -2.48
C TYR A 132 -12.25 -4.67 -3.35
N LEU A 133 -13.42 -5.17 -3.72
CA LEU A 133 -14.37 -4.45 -4.57
C LEU A 133 -14.88 -3.16 -3.91
N GLU A 134 -15.11 -3.18 -2.60
CA GLU A 134 -15.46 -1.99 -1.83
C GLU A 134 -14.36 -0.92 -1.88
N ARG A 135 -13.09 -1.33 -1.80
CA ARG A 135 -11.93 -0.43 -1.77
C ARG A 135 -11.47 0.02 -3.15
N GLN A 136 -11.77 -0.73 -4.20
CA GLN A 136 -11.26 -0.49 -5.54
C GLN A 136 -11.53 0.94 -6.03
N ALA A 137 -12.75 1.42 -5.89
CA ALA A 137 -13.13 2.77 -6.30
C ALA A 137 -12.32 3.86 -5.58
N TRP A 138 -11.98 3.64 -4.31
CA TRP A 138 -11.17 4.57 -3.52
C TRP A 138 -9.70 4.58 -3.95
N TYR A 139 -9.12 3.41 -4.28
CA TYR A 139 -7.77 3.36 -4.83
C TYR A 139 -7.70 4.11 -6.16
N GLU A 140 -8.64 3.84 -7.07
CA GLU A 140 -8.70 4.48 -8.38
C GLU A 140 -8.90 6.01 -8.27
N ALA A 141 -9.77 6.46 -7.36
CA ALA A 141 -10.05 7.88 -7.16
C ALA A 141 -8.88 8.68 -6.58
N THR A 142 -7.94 8.03 -5.90
CA THR A 142 -6.78 8.69 -5.28
C THR A 142 -5.50 8.59 -6.10
N ALA A 143 -5.47 7.74 -7.12
CA ALA A 143 -4.27 7.48 -7.91
C ALA A 143 -4.11 8.44 -9.10
N GLN A 144 -2.88 8.86 -9.35
CA GLN A 144 -2.49 9.52 -10.61
C GLN A 144 -2.20 8.50 -11.71
N LEU A 145 -1.69 7.33 -11.33
CA LEU A 145 -1.39 6.23 -12.23
C LEU A 145 -1.88 4.91 -11.64
N THR A 146 -2.53 4.10 -12.45
CA THR A 146 -2.93 2.73 -12.11
C THR A 146 -2.19 1.74 -12.97
N ILE A 147 -1.48 0.80 -12.33
CA ILE A 147 -0.75 -0.28 -13.01
C ILE A 147 -1.39 -1.62 -12.65
N LEU A 148 -1.85 -2.36 -13.64
CA LEU A 148 -2.25 -3.75 -13.44
C LEU A 148 -1.00 -4.63 -13.31
N THR A 149 -0.89 -5.34 -12.19
CA THR A 149 0.31 -6.12 -11.86
C THR A 149 0.23 -7.58 -12.31
N ASP A 150 -0.92 -8.03 -12.82
CA ASP A 150 -1.13 -9.40 -13.29
C ASP A 150 -0.09 -9.77 -14.35
N ASN A 151 0.51 -10.95 -14.20
CA ASN A 151 1.50 -11.49 -15.15
C ASN A 151 2.74 -10.60 -15.38
N LYS A 152 3.04 -9.70 -14.46
CA LYS A 152 4.22 -8.82 -14.53
C LYS A 152 5.18 -9.11 -13.37
N THR A 153 6.47 -9.07 -13.66
CA THR A 153 7.51 -9.07 -12.64
C THR A 153 7.60 -7.67 -11.97
N PRO A 154 8.13 -7.55 -10.76
CA PRO A 154 8.39 -6.24 -10.16
C PRO A 154 9.22 -5.31 -11.05
N ALA A 155 10.22 -5.84 -11.76
CA ALA A 155 11.02 -5.07 -12.70
C ALA A 155 10.22 -4.51 -13.88
N MET A 156 9.29 -5.29 -14.42
CA MET A 156 8.37 -4.85 -15.49
C MET A 156 7.45 -3.73 -14.99
N ILE A 157 6.91 -3.87 -13.78
CA ILE A 157 6.05 -2.88 -13.15
C ILE A 157 6.80 -1.55 -12.96
N VAL A 158 8.02 -1.61 -12.43
CA VAL A 158 8.84 -0.41 -12.22
C VAL A 158 9.19 0.27 -13.54
N SER A 159 9.52 -0.50 -14.58
CA SER A 159 9.79 0.05 -15.91
C SER A 159 8.57 0.76 -16.50
N GLU A 160 7.38 0.19 -16.33
CA GLU A 160 6.10 0.79 -16.76
C GLU A 160 5.81 2.09 -15.99
N ILE A 161 6.00 2.11 -14.67
CA ILE A 161 5.87 3.32 -13.84
C ILE A 161 6.78 4.44 -14.36
N ILE A 162 8.05 4.14 -14.59
CA ILE A 162 9.02 5.13 -15.07
C ILE A 162 8.65 5.63 -16.47
N GLN A 163 8.18 4.75 -17.34
CA GLN A 163 7.76 5.12 -18.69
C GLN A 163 6.54 6.03 -18.69
N GLU A 164 5.54 5.72 -17.85
CA GLU A 164 4.27 6.46 -17.81
C GLU A 164 4.38 7.81 -17.07
N MET A 165 5.16 7.86 -16.00
CA MET A 165 5.30 9.07 -15.21
C MET A 165 6.46 9.98 -15.65
N GLY A 166 7.50 9.41 -16.25
CA GLY A 166 8.62 10.19 -16.81
C GLY A 166 9.18 11.23 -15.85
N ASP A 167 9.14 12.50 -16.26
CA ASP A 167 9.68 13.62 -15.50
C ASP A 167 8.84 13.99 -14.25
N ASP A 168 7.69 13.36 -14.06
CA ASP A 168 6.84 13.59 -12.89
C ASP A 168 7.27 12.80 -11.64
N LEU A 169 8.32 11.96 -11.74
CA LEU A 169 8.85 11.16 -10.63
C LEU A 169 9.83 11.92 -9.71
#